data_eee6315da384a017b0bd5ea82d273a11
#
_entry.id   eee6315da384a017b0bd5ea82d273a11
#
_cell.length_a   1.000
_cell.length_b   1.000
_cell.length_c   1.000
_cell.angle_alpha   90.00
_cell.angle_beta   90.00
_cell.angle_gamma   90.00
#
_symmetry.space_group_name_H-M   'P 1'
#
loop_
_entity.id
_entity.type
_entity.pdbx_description
1 polymer ?
#
loop_
_entity_poly.entity_id
_entity_poly.type
_entity_poly.pdbx_seq_one_letter_code
_entity_poly.pdbx_strand_id
1 'polypeptide(L)'
;KPGDVVATVIPNLPAQVEAHFGIPACGAVLNTINTRLEKQTVSYIFSHGEAKVVLVDTQFLSVVENAIDLMEETGPKIIEVADPKAGFKATGKYPEYEDIIKSASHEYKWLMPEDEWESISLNYTSGTTGRPKGVVSHHRGSYLMTMGTVISWKMTLYPKYLTIVPLFHCNGWNHTWMMPLLGGAIICCRDVTAKAIYQAIADEGVTHFGGAPIVLNAIVNATDGERKTFNHKIEVFTAGAPPAAATLAAVEKLGFS
;
A
#
# COMPACT_ATOMS: atom_id res chain seq x y z
N LYS A 1 -10.37 11.62 -15.60
CA LYS A 1 -10.02 13.03 -15.85
C LYS A 1 -9.11 13.51 -14.73
N PRO A 2 -8.28 14.53 -14.93
CA PRO A 2 -7.56 15.15 -13.82
C PRO A 2 -8.50 15.53 -12.67
N GLY A 3 -8.09 15.22 -11.44
CA GLY A 3 -8.89 15.42 -10.22
C GLY A 3 -9.92 14.32 -9.91
N ASP A 4 -10.24 13.42 -10.84
CA ASP A 4 -11.13 12.29 -10.55
C ASP A 4 -10.49 11.36 -9.49
N VAL A 5 -11.29 10.86 -8.55
CA VAL A 5 -10.83 9.94 -7.52
C VAL A 5 -10.93 8.50 -8.01
N VAL A 6 -9.83 7.76 -7.90
CA VAL A 6 -9.77 6.33 -8.14
C VAL A 6 -9.47 5.62 -6.81
N ALA A 7 -10.44 4.85 -6.34
CA ALA A 7 -10.33 4.09 -5.10
C ALA A 7 -9.58 2.76 -5.33
N THR A 8 -8.90 2.27 -4.30
CA THR A 8 -8.32 0.93 -4.30
C THR A 8 -8.66 0.20 -3.00
N VAL A 9 -9.11 -1.05 -3.10
CA VAL A 9 -9.34 -1.97 -1.97
C VAL A 9 -8.48 -3.20 -2.22
N ILE A 10 -7.18 -3.02 -2.07
CA ILE A 10 -6.16 -4.01 -2.46
C ILE A 10 -5.15 -4.15 -1.32
N PRO A 11 -4.72 -5.37 -0.94
CA PRO A 11 -3.61 -5.57 -0.01
C PRO A 11 -2.26 -5.18 -0.65
N ASN A 12 -1.15 -5.47 0.03
CA ASN A 12 0.17 -5.15 -0.51
C ASN A 12 0.52 -6.07 -1.69
N LEU A 13 0.05 -5.73 -2.87
CA LEU A 13 0.25 -6.43 -4.14
C LEU A 13 0.92 -5.53 -5.19
N PRO A 14 1.49 -6.10 -6.26
CA PRO A 14 2.02 -5.33 -7.37
C PRO A 14 1.01 -4.32 -7.94
N ALA A 15 -0.24 -4.72 -8.17
CA ALA A 15 -1.30 -3.83 -8.66
C ALA A 15 -1.52 -2.60 -7.74
N GLN A 16 -1.37 -2.75 -6.42
CA GLN A 16 -1.45 -1.62 -5.49
C GLN A 16 -0.23 -0.70 -5.63
N VAL A 17 0.96 -1.25 -5.85
CA VAL A 17 2.17 -0.44 -6.14
C VAL A 17 2.00 0.32 -7.45
N GLU A 18 1.56 -0.35 -8.50
CA GLU A 18 1.31 0.24 -9.83
C GLU A 18 0.25 1.35 -9.75
N ALA A 19 -0.81 1.16 -8.95
CA ALA A 19 -1.82 2.19 -8.71
C ALA A 19 -1.24 3.47 -8.09
N HIS A 20 -0.19 3.37 -7.26
CA HIS A 20 0.49 4.55 -6.68
C HIS A 20 1.17 5.43 -7.74
N PHE A 21 1.48 4.88 -8.90
CA PHE A 21 2.07 5.62 -10.02
C PHE A 21 1.05 5.87 -11.13
N GLY A 22 0.32 4.85 -11.57
CA GLY A 22 -0.58 4.93 -12.71
C GLY A 22 -1.75 5.90 -12.48
N ILE A 23 -2.32 5.95 -11.28
CA ILE A 23 -3.42 6.85 -10.96
C ILE A 23 -2.96 8.32 -10.98
N PRO A 24 -1.90 8.73 -10.25
CA PRO A 24 -1.39 10.09 -10.37
C PRO A 24 -0.85 10.43 -11.76
N ALA A 25 -0.28 9.46 -12.48
CA ALA A 25 0.25 9.68 -13.82
C ALA A 25 -0.83 10.07 -14.86
N CYS A 26 -2.10 9.80 -14.59
CA CYS A 26 -3.22 10.28 -15.40
C CYS A 26 -3.92 11.52 -14.80
N GLY A 27 -3.30 12.17 -13.80
CA GLY A 27 -3.83 13.34 -13.10
C GLY A 27 -4.96 13.04 -12.12
N ALA A 28 -5.23 11.76 -11.84
CA ALA A 28 -6.26 11.34 -10.90
C ALA A 28 -5.72 11.24 -9.47
N VAL A 29 -6.61 11.25 -8.49
CA VAL A 29 -6.29 11.18 -7.05
C VAL A 29 -6.42 9.74 -6.57
N LEU A 30 -5.36 9.19 -6.01
CA LEU A 30 -5.34 7.85 -5.46
C LEU A 30 -6.05 7.81 -4.10
N ASN A 31 -7.15 7.08 -3.97
CA ASN A 31 -7.82 6.83 -2.70
C ASN A 31 -7.61 5.39 -2.23
N THR A 32 -6.61 5.16 -1.39
CA THR A 32 -6.35 3.83 -0.84
C THR A 32 -7.24 3.55 0.37
N ILE A 33 -8.05 2.50 0.30
CA ILE A 33 -9.04 2.15 1.32
C ILE A 33 -8.56 0.95 2.13
N ASN A 34 -8.69 1.05 3.44
CA ASN A 34 -8.36 -0.03 4.36
C ASN A 34 -9.23 -1.27 4.09
N THR A 35 -8.59 -2.38 3.74
CA THR A 35 -9.23 -3.66 3.39
C THR A 35 -10.00 -4.33 4.53
N ARG A 36 -9.88 -3.81 5.77
CA ARG A 36 -10.56 -4.33 6.97
C ARG A 36 -11.85 -3.57 7.30
N LEU A 37 -12.21 -2.56 6.50
CA LEU A 37 -13.42 -1.77 6.73
C LEU A 37 -14.68 -2.53 6.30
N GLU A 38 -15.75 -2.26 7.01
CA GLU A 38 -17.08 -2.77 6.69
C GLU A 38 -17.74 -1.96 5.59
N LYS A 39 -18.71 -2.56 4.91
CA LYS A 39 -19.42 -2.00 3.75
C LYS A 39 -20.00 -0.61 3.97
N GLN A 40 -20.51 -0.30 5.17
CA GLN A 40 -21.08 1.01 5.49
C GLN A 40 -20.02 2.12 5.44
N THR A 41 -18.83 1.83 5.98
CA THR A 41 -17.71 2.76 5.96
C THR A 41 -17.14 2.91 4.56
N VAL A 42 -17.04 1.81 3.80
CA VAL A 42 -16.57 1.83 2.40
C VAL A 42 -17.55 2.63 1.53
N SER A 43 -18.87 2.43 1.69
CA SER A 43 -19.92 3.20 1.02
C SER A 43 -19.79 4.71 1.30
N TYR A 44 -19.63 5.07 2.56
CA TYR A 44 -19.40 6.47 2.94
C TYR A 44 -18.14 7.05 2.27
N ILE A 45 -17.04 6.29 2.23
CA ILE A 45 -15.79 6.75 1.60
C ILE A 45 -15.97 6.94 0.10
N PHE A 46 -16.69 6.05 -0.59
CA PHE A 46 -16.97 6.19 -2.02
C PHE A 46 -17.79 7.44 -2.32
N SER A 47 -18.88 7.66 -1.56
CA SER A 47 -19.74 8.84 -1.72
C SER A 47 -18.99 10.13 -1.38
N HIS A 48 -18.41 10.21 -0.17
CA HIS A 48 -17.73 11.42 0.31
C HIS A 48 -16.46 11.76 -0.49
N GLY A 49 -15.74 10.75 -0.97
CA GLY A 49 -14.55 10.90 -1.81
C GLY A 49 -14.86 11.02 -3.29
N GLU A 50 -16.13 10.90 -3.69
CA GLU A 50 -16.59 10.96 -5.09
C GLU A 50 -15.85 9.98 -6.02
N ALA A 51 -15.59 8.76 -5.55
CA ALA A 51 -14.86 7.75 -6.29
C ALA A 51 -15.54 7.42 -7.63
N LYS A 52 -14.82 7.49 -8.73
CA LYS A 52 -15.32 7.19 -10.09
C LYS A 52 -15.03 5.76 -10.53
N VAL A 53 -13.92 5.21 -10.04
CA VAL A 53 -13.47 3.84 -10.32
C VAL A 53 -12.96 3.25 -9.01
N VAL A 54 -13.13 1.95 -8.84
CA VAL A 54 -12.50 1.18 -7.76
C VAL A 54 -11.76 -0.03 -8.34
N LEU A 55 -10.47 -0.12 -8.02
CA LEU A 55 -9.70 -1.34 -8.20
C LEU A 55 -9.86 -2.18 -6.93
N VAL A 56 -10.34 -3.40 -7.04
CA VAL A 56 -10.63 -4.24 -5.89
C VAL A 56 -10.04 -5.64 -6.05
N ASP A 57 -9.27 -6.07 -5.05
CA ASP A 57 -8.83 -7.46 -4.97
C ASP A 57 -10.04 -8.39 -4.80
N THR A 58 -10.05 -9.51 -5.54
CA THR A 58 -11.17 -10.47 -5.56
C THR A 58 -11.61 -10.89 -4.15
N GLN A 59 -10.69 -10.97 -3.19
CA GLN A 59 -11.00 -11.29 -1.79
C GLN A 59 -12.02 -10.32 -1.16
N PHE A 60 -11.98 -9.05 -1.57
CA PHE A 60 -12.81 -7.98 -0.98
C PHE A 60 -13.97 -7.56 -1.87
N LEU A 61 -14.17 -8.24 -3.01
CA LEU A 61 -15.19 -7.88 -4.00
C LEU A 61 -16.58 -7.79 -3.39
N SER A 62 -16.98 -8.76 -2.57
CA SER A 62 -18.31 -8.78 -1.93
C SER A 62 -18.55 -7.59 -0.99
N VAL A 63 -17.50 -7.11 -0.31
CA VAL A 63 -17.60 -5.92 0.56
C VAL A 63 -17.83 -4.68 -0.29
N VAL A 64 -17.11 -4.56 -1.41
CA VAL A 64 -17.24 -3.42 -2.36
C VAL A 64 -18.60 -3.41 -3.04
N GLU A 65 -19.09 -4.55 -3.53
CA GLU A 65 -20.43 -4.68 -4.12
C GLU A 65 -21.51 -4.24 -3.12
N ASN A 66 -21.49 -4.81 -1.92
CA ASN A 66 -22.43 -4.45 -0.86
C ASN A 66 -22.32 -2.98 -0.42
N ALA A 67 -21.14 -2.36 -0.54
CA ALA A 67 -20.95 -0.94 -0.25
C ALA A 67 -21.58 -0.07 -1.33
N ILE A 68 -21.47 -0.45 -2.59
CA ILE A 68 -22.10 0.23 -3.73
C ILE A 68 -23.62 0.13 -3.65
N ASP A 69 -24.15 -1.05 -3.27
CA ASP A 69 -25.60 -1.26 -3.09
C ASP A 69 -26.22 -0.36 -1.98
N LEU A 70 -25.40 0.16 -1.07
CA LEU A 70 -25.84 1.10 -0.03
C LEU A 70 -25.82 2.57 -0.48
N MET A 71 -25.24 2.87 -1.65
CA MET A 71 -25.17 4.25 -2.15
C MET A 71 -26.50 4.68 -2.76
N GLU A 72 -26.87 5.94 -2.53
CA GLU A 72 -28.05 6.55 -3.16
C GLU A 72 -27.76 7.03 -4.59
N GLU A 73 -26.48 7.39 -4.84
CA GLU A 73 -25.97 7.79 -6.15
C GLU A 73 -25.29 6.63 -6.88
N THR A 74 -24.97 6.84 -8.17
CA THR A 74 -24.21 5.87 -8.96
C THR A 74 -22.82 5.64 -8.36
N GLY A 75 -22.53 4.43 -7.91
CA GLY A 75 -21.26 4.03 -7.34
C GLY A 75 -20.12 3.98 -8.37
N PRO A 76 -18.87 3.79 -7.91
CA PRO A 76 -17.70 3.68 -8.77
C PRO A 76 -17.77 2.45 -9.68
N LYS A 77 -17.17 2.56 -10.87
CA LYS A 77 -16.97 1.41 -11.76
C LYS A 77 -15.96 0.45 -11.15
N ILE A 78 -16.30 -0.83 -11.09
CA ILE A 78 -15.44 -1.88 -10.53
C ILE A 78 -14.48 -2.40 -11.61
N ILE A 79 -13.20 -2.51 -11.22
CA ILE A 79 -12.16 -3.28 -11.91
C ILE A 79 -11.63 -4.31 -10.91
N GLU A 80 -11.72 -5.58 -11.26
CA GLU A 80 -11.32 -6.68 -10.41
C GLU A 80 -9.80 -6.93 -10.52
N VAL A 81 -9.14 -7.14 -9.38
CA VAL A 81 -7.72 -7.51 -9.30
C VAL A 81 -7.64 -8.94 -8.79
N ALA A 82 -7.24 -9.86 -9.63
CA ALA A 82 -7.06 -11.26 -9.25
C ALA A 82 -5.66 -11.52 -8.67
N ASP A 83 -5.59 -12.43 -7.69
CA ASP A 83 -4.34 -13.01 -7.21
C ASP A 83 -4.43 -14.54 -7.19
N PRO A 84 -4.25 -15.20 -8.36
CA PRO A 84 -4.36 -16.65 -8.46
C PRO A 84 -3.34 -17.40 -7.61
N LYS A 85 -2.18 -16.79 -7.31
CA LYS A 85 -1.13 -17.38 -6.47
C LYS A 85 -1.58 -17.51 -5.01
N ALA A 86 -2.39 -16.57 -4.55
CA ALA A 86 -3.02 -16.61 -3.23
C ALA A 86 -4.38 -17.34 -3.23
N GLY A 87 -4.83 -17.88 -4.37
CA GLY A 87 -6.09 -18.59 -4.50
C GLY A 87 -7.28 -17.71 -4.92
N PHE A 88 -7.10 -16.41 -5.12
CA PHE A 88 -8.14 -15.47 -5.52
C PHE A 88 -8.17 -15.29 -7.03
N LYS A 89 -9.01 -16.07 -7.70
CA LYS A 89 -9.19 -16.00 -9.16
C LYS A 89 -10.23 -14.96 -9.52
N ALA A 90 -10.09 -14.35 -10.70
CA ALA A 90 -11.11 -13.46 -11.26
C ALA A 90 -12.46 -14.15 -11.33
N THR A 91 -13.52 -13.42 -10.96
CA THR A 91 -14.91 -13.95 -11.00
C THR A 91 -15.50 -13.94 -12.40
N GLY A 92 -14.95 -13.11 -13.30
CA GLY A 92 -15.49 -12.86 -14.63
C GLY A 92 -16.72 -11.93 -14.64
N LYS A 93 -17.09 -11.38 -13.48
CA LYS A 93 -18.22 -10.46 -13.34
C LYS A 93 -17.88 -9.03 -13.75
N TYR A 94 -16.62 -8.65 -13.58
CA TYR A 94 -16.09 -7.32 -13.88
C TYR A 94 -14.87 -7.41 -14.77
N PRO A 95 -14.49 -6.30 -15.46
CA PRO A 95 -13.21 -6.23 -16.16
C PRO A 95 -12.05 -6.56 -15.22
N GLU A 96 -11.12 -7.40 -15.68
CA GLU A 96 -9.95 -7.81 -14.90
C GLU A 96 -8.77 -6.88 -15.20
N TYR A 97 -8.04 -6.51 -14.15
CA TYR A 97 -6.95 -5.53 -14.17
C TYR A 97 -5.83 -5.88 -15.15
N GLU A 98 -5.32 -7.11 -15.12
CA GLU A 98 -4.24 -7.55 -16.01
C GLU A 98 -4.67 -7.58 -17.48
N ASP A 99 -5.93 -7.90 -17.75
CA ASP A 99 -6.46 -7.90 -19.12
C ASP A 99 -6.61 -6.47 -19.66
N ILE A 100 -7.00 -5.51 -18.80
CA ILE A 100 -7.03 -4.09 -19.16
C ILE A 100 -5.62 -3.61 -19.47
N ILE A 101 -4.63 -3.91 -18.61
CA ILE A 101 -3.24 -3.48 -18.81
C ILE A 101 -2.66 -4.07 -20.10
N LYS A 102 -2.87 -5.36 -20.37
CA LYS A 102 -2.40 -6.01 -21.61
C LYS A 102 -2.96 -5.34 -22.88
N SER A 103 -4.16 -4.80 -22.80
CA SER A 103 -4.80 -4.10 -23.93
C SER A 103 -4.44 -2.62 -24.05
N ALA A 104 -3.80 -2.06 -23.02
CA ALA A 104 -3.45 -0.64 -22.97
C ALA A 104 -2.25 -0.30 -23.87
N SER A 105 -2.17 0.96 -24.31
CA SER A 105 -1.01 1.47 -25.04
C SER A 105 0.22 1.57 -24.10
N HIS A 106 1.36 1.09 -24.58
CA HIS A 106 2.65 1.27 -23.89
C HIS A 106 3.22 2.70 -24.04
N GLU A 107 2.65 3.52 -24.92
CA GLU A 107 3.12 4.88 -25.23
C GLU A 107 2.29 5.95 -24.49
N TYR A 108 1.86 5.66 -23.25
CA TYR A 108 1.13 6.65 -22.47
C TYR A 108 2.06 7.78 -21.98
N LYS A 109 1.71 9.02 -22.31
CA LYS A 109 2.44 10.20 -21.81
C LYS A 109 1.89 10.59 -20.45
N TRP A 110 2.72 10.49 -19.42
CA TRP A 110 2.36 10.90 -18.07
C TRP A 110 1.97 12.38 -18.01
N LEU A 111 0.88 12.66 -17.32
CA LEU A 111 0.47 14.02 -17.00
C LEU A 111 1.20 14.46 -15.74
N MET A 112 2.13 15.38 -15.90
CA MET A 112 2.76 16.01 -14.73
C MET A 112 1.80 17.03 -14.14
N PRO A 113 1.76 17.21 -12.80
CA PRO A 113 0.91 18.23 -12.19
C PRO A 113 1.35 19.62 -12.66
N GLU A 114 0.39 20.48 -13.00
CA GLU A 114 0.66 21.89 -13.35
C GLU A 114 1.05 22.68 -12.10
N ASP A 115 0.43 22.33 -10.96
CA ASP A 115 0.77 22.85 -9.63
C ASP A 115 1.10 21.68 -8.69
N GLU A 116 2.28 21.70 -8.08
CA GLU A 116 2.69 20.66 -7.12
C GLU A 116 1.85 20.62 -5.83
N TRP A 117 0.94 21.57 -5.62
CA TRP A 117 -0.07 21.54 -4.57
C TRP A 117 -1.32 20.76 -4.97
N GLU A 118 -1.43 20.29 -6.20
CA GLU A 118 -2.50 19.38 -6.61
C GLU A 118 -2.47 18.07 -5.79
N SER A 119 -3.65 17.49 -5.62
CA SER A 119 -3.85 16.29 -4.82
C SER A 119 -3.24 15.07 -5.51
N ILE A 120 -2.36 14.34 -4.83
CA ILE A 120 -1.84 13.04 -5.27
C ILE A 120 -2.63 11.88 -4.67
N SER A 121 -3.04 12.03 -3.41
CA SER A 121 -3.78 10.97 -2.71
C SER A 121 -4.77 11.49 -1.69
N LEU A 122 -5.80 10.67 -1.42
CA LEU A 122 -6.84 10.85 -0.42
C LEU A 122 -6.85 9.61 0.49
N ASN A 123 -6.64 9.81 1.78
CA ASN A 123 -6.71 8.75 2.78
C ASN A 123 -7.78 9.06 3.83
N TYR A 124 -8.37 8.04 4.42
CA TYR A 124 -9.37 8.22 5.46
C TYR A 124 -8.85 7.77 6.82
N THR A 125 -9.05 8.60 7.84
CA THR A 125 -8.75 8.27 9.23
C THR A 125 -10.04 7.92 9.97
N SER A 126 -9.92 7.12 11.03
CA SER A 126 -11.07 6.67 11.85
C SER A 126 -11.86 7.77 12.54
N GLY A 127 -11.38 9.02 12.52
CA GLY A 127 -12.04 10.21 13.09
C GLY A 127 -12.50 10.04 14.55
N THR A 128 -12.16 10.97 15.42
CA THR A 128 -12.60 10.96 16.83
C THR A 128 -14.10 11.28 17.00
N THR A 129 -14.78 11.72 15.94
CA THR A 129 -16.19 12.20 15.94
C THR A 129 -17.17 11.24 15.28
N GLY A 130 -16.78 9.98 15.03
CA GLY A 130 -17.68 8.92 14.53
C GLY A 130 -17.67 8.70 13.03
N ARG A 131 -17.43 9.71 12.18
CA ARG A 131 -17.28 9.53 10.72
C ARG A 131 -15.82 9.65 10.28
N PRO A 132 -15.35 8.83 9.35
CA PRO A 132 -14.00 8.96 8.79
C PRO A 132 -13.79 10.35 8.17
N LYS A 133 -12.58 10.89 8.36
CA LYS A 133 -12.17 12.17 7.76
C LYS A 133 -11.22 11.92 6.60
N GLY A 134 -11.48 12.56 5.47
CA GLY A 134 -10.57 12.57 4.33
C GLY A 134 -9.35 13.45 4.58
N VAL A 135 -8.17 12.89 4.40
CA VAL A 135 -6.88 13.59 4.45
C VAL A 135 -6.31 13.60 3.05
N VAL A 136 -6.18 14.79 2.49
CA VAL A 136 -5.61 14.99 1.15
C VAL A 136 -4.11 15.25 1.28
N SER A 137 -3.32 14.46 0.57
CA SER A 137 -1.89 14.71 0.38
C SER A 137 -1.68 15.32 -1.02
N HIS A 138 -0.72 16.25 -1.13
CA HIS A 138 -0.38 16.89 -2.39
C HIS A 138 0.99 16.43 -2.90
N HIS A 139 1.27 16.58 -4.18
CA HIS A 139 2.51 16.11 -4.83
C HIS A 139 3.76 16.63 -4.12
N ARG A 140 3.82 17.93 -3.82
CA ARG A 140 4.94 18.54 -3.07
C ARG A 140 5.17 17.88 -1.72
N GLY A 141 4.11 17.64 -0.94
CA GLY A 141 4.22 17.05 0.40
C GLY A 141 4.74 15.63 0.35
N SER A 142 4.22 14.82 -0.57
CA SER A 142 4.68 13.44 -0.77
C SER A 142 6.13 13.38 -1.24
N TYR A 143 6.54 14.29 -2.14
CA TYR A 143 7.94 14.40 -2.57
C TYR A 143 8.87 14.77 -1.41
N LEU A 144 8.54 15.81 -0.63
CA LEU A 144 9.36 16.24 0.50
C LEU A 144 9.43 15.17 1.60
N MET A 145 8.31 14.48 1.88
CA MET A 145 8.30 13.36 2.83
C MET A 145 9.21 12.22 2.35
N THR A 146 9.15 11.88 1.08
CA THR A 146 10.04 10.86 0.47
C THR A 146 11.51 11.24 0.65
N MET A 147 11.89 12.46 0.29
CA MET A 147 13.26 12.95 0.44
C MET A 147 13.70 12.99 1.91
N GLY A 148 12.83 13.47 2.80
CA GLY A 148 13.11 13.51 4.25
C GLY A 148 13.32 12.12 4.84
N THR A 149 12.56 11.13 4.38
CA THR A 149 12.71 9.74 4.83
C THR A 149 14.04 9.14 4.36
N VAL A 150 14.42 9.35 3.11
CA VAL A 150 15.73 8.91 2.58
C VAL A 150 16.87 9.43 3.44
N ILE A 151 16.84 10.72 3.81
CA ILE A 151 17.88 11.35 4.65
C ILE A 151 17.84 10.80 6.08
N SER A 152 16.66 10.76 6.70
CA SER A 152 16.48 10.38 8.12
C SER A 152 16.83 8.91 8.36
N TRP A 153 16.48 8.03 7.44
CA TRP A 153 16.78 6.60 7.48
C TRP A 153 18.17 6.28 6.92
N LYS A 154 18.88 7.27 6.39
CA LYS A 154 20.20 7.10 5.77
C LYS A 154 20.18 6.03 4.66
N MET A 155 19.14 6.04 3.83
CA MET A 155 18.94 5.04 2.79
C MET A 155 20.09 5.06 1.79
N THR A 156 20.56 3.87 1.41
CA THR A 156 21.53 3.68 0.34
C THR A 156 20.82 3.39 -0.99
N LEU A 157 21.55 3.46 -2.11
CA LEU A 157 21.03 3.09 -3.42
C LEU A 157 20.75 1.58 -3.51
N TYR A 158 19.80 1.23 -4.36
CA TYR A 158 19.39 -0.13 -4.69
C TYR A 158 18.90 -0.97 -3.51
N PRO A 159 18.05 -0.43 -2.62
CA PRO A 159 17.46 -1.22 -1.55
C PRO A 159 16.48 -2.25 -2.11
N LYS A 160 16.37 -3.40 -1.43
CA LYS A 160 15.29 -4.35 -1.62
C LYS A 160 14.30 -4.20 -0.47
N TYR A 161 13.18 -3.55 -0.75
CA TYR A 161 12.20 -3.15 0.25
C TYR A 161 11.02 -4.11 0.32
N LEU A 162 10.73 -4.65 1.50
CA LEU A 162 9.53 -5.46 1.75
C LEU A 162 8.37 -4.57 2.22
N THR A 163 7.25 -4.62 1.50
CA THR A 163 6.04 -3.84 1.85
C THR A 163 5.29 -4.47 3.02
N ILE A 164 5.65 -4.13 4.24
CA ILE A 164 4.96 -4.56 5.46
C ILE A 164 3.92 -3.52 5.89
N VAL A 165 4.28 -2.23 5.84
CA VAL A 165 3.32 -1.16 6.07
C VAL A 165 2.20 -1.29 5.05
N PRO A 166 0.92 -1.33 5.49
CA PRO A 166 -0.18 -1.40 4.54
C PRO A 166 -0.16 -0.23 3.57
N LEU A 167 -0.18 -0.51 2.27
CA LEU A 167 -0.15 0.52 1.23
C LEU A 167 -1.42 1.39 1.21
N PHE A 168 -2.47 0.98 1.91
CA PHE A 168 -3.67 1.79 2.14
C PHE A 168 -3.54 2.76 3.34
N HIS A 169 -2.49 2.67 4.17
CA HIS A 169 -2.32 3.51 5.36
C HIS A 169 -1.22 4.54 5.14
N CYS A 170 -1.60 5.83 5.13
CA CYS A 170 -0.69 6.94 4.79
C CYS A 170 0.19 6.59 3.57
N ASN A 171 -0.41 5.99 2.57
CA ASN A 171 0.20 5.50 1.32
C ASN A 171 1.52 4.74 1.56
N GLY A 172 1.48 3.80 2.53
CA GLY A 172 2.66 3.00 2.87
C GLY A 172 3.84 3.82 3.37
N TRP A 173 3.57 4.95 4.06
CA TRP A 173 4.58 5.91 4.54
C TRP A 173 5.43 6.51 3.42
N ASN A 174 4.88 6.61 2.22
CA ASN A 174 5.54 7.07 0.99
C ASN A 174 6.71 6.17 0.51
N HIS A 175 6.92 5.01 1.14
CA HIS A 175 8.02 4.13 0.78
C HIS A 175 7.89 3.59 -0.65
N THR A 176 6.67 3.46 -1.17
CA THR A 176 6.41 3.06 -2.55
C THR A 176 7.06 4.06 -3.54
N TRP A 177 6.90 5.36 -3.31
CA TRP A 177 7.52 6.39 -4.14
C TRP A 177 9.03 6.55 -3.88
N MET A 178 9.49 6.17 -2.69
CA MET A 178 10.91 6.24 -2.32
C MET A 178 11.77 5.22 -3.08
N MET A 179 11.24 4.02 -3.34
CA MET A 179 12.04 2.95 -3.95
C MET A 179 12.53 3.27 -5.36
N PRO A 180 11.70 3.76 -6.31
CA PRO A 180 12.19 4.16 -7.62
C PRO A 180 13.22 5.28 -7.58
N LEU A 181 13.08 6.23 -6.65
CA LEU A 181 14.06 7.31 -6.45
C LEU A 181 15.46 6.76 -6.15
N LEU A 182 15.54 5.65 -5.43
CA LEU A 182 16.80 4.99 -5.04
C LEU A 182 17.23 3.87 -6.00
N GLY A 183 16.48 3.64 -7.09
CA GLY A 183 16.70 2.49 -7.97
C GLY A 183 16.43 1.15 -7.27
N GLY A 184 15.65 1.17 -6.19
CA GLY A 184 15.35 0.00 -5.37
C GLY A 184 14.27 -0.92 -5.95
N ALA A 185 14.20 -2.13 -5.43
CA ALA A 185 13.16 -3.10 -5.74
C ALA A 185 12.09 -3.15 -4.63
N ILE A 186 10.83 -3.29 -5.01
CA ILE A 186 9.70 -3.47 -4.09
C ILE A 186 9.29 -4.94 -4.09
N ILE A 187 9.34 -5.57 -2.93
CA ILE A 187 8.86 -6.92 -2.69
C ILE A 187 7.50 -6.82 -1.98
N CYS A 188 6.45 -7.29 -2.62
CA CYS A 188 5.10 -7.22 -2.06
C CYS A 188 4.87 -8.33 -1.04
N CYS A 189 4.28 -7.97 0.11
CA CYS A 189 3.92 -8.90 1.18
C CYS A 189 2.41 -8.81 1.43
N ARG A 190 1.64 -9.72 0.80
CA ARG A 190 0.18 -9.77 0.94
C ARG A 190 -0.24 -10.01 2.38
N ASP A 191 0.32 -11.04 3.00
CA ASP A 191 0.00 -11.46 4.36
C ASP A 191 1.20 -11.21 5.27
N VAL A 192 1.10 -10.19 6.11
CA VAL A 192 2.18 -9.79 7.01
C VAL A 192 2.23 -10.72 8.22
N THR A 193 2.99 -11.80 8.08
CA THR A 193 3.28 -12.79 9.14
C THR A 193 4.78 -12.92 9.35
N ALA A 194 5.21 -13.37 10.54
CA ALA A 194 6.62 -13.62 10.79
C ALA A 194 7.23 -14.57 9.76
N LYS A 195 6.52 -15.65 9.43
CA LYS A 195 6.94 -16.64 8.41
C LYS A 195 7.15 -15.98 7.05
N ALA A 196 6.20 -15.16 6.58
CA ALA A 196 6.31 -14.49 5.27
C ALA A 196 7.48 -13.48 5.25
N ILE A 197 7.70 -12.76 6.35
CA ILE A 197 8.82 -11.82 6.47
C ILE A 197 10.15 -12.55 6.39
N TYR A 198 10.36 -13.59 7.20
CA TYR A 198 11.60 -14.37 7.17
C TYR A 198 11.82 -15.06 5.82
N GLN A 199 10.75 -15.55 5.19
CA GLN A 199 10.83 -16.18 3.87
C GLN A 199 11.27 -15.16 2.80
N ALA A 200 10.66 -13.97 2.77
CA ALA A 200 11.02 -12.91 1.82
C ALA A 200 12.46 -12.43 2.04
N ILE A 201 12.93 -12.32 3.30
CA ILE A 201 14.31 -11.97 3.60
C ILE A 201 15.28 -13.01 3.02
N ALA A 202 15.00 -14.30 3.22
CA ALA A 202 15.88 -15.37 2.77
C ALA A 202 15.86 -15.55 1.26
N ASP A 203 14.70 -15.52 0.62
CA ASP A 203 14.55 -15.84 -0.81
C ASP A 203 14.85 -14.64 -1.71
N GLU A 204 14.37 -13.44 -1.32
CA GLU A 204 14.48 -12.24 -2.15
C GLU A 204 15.66 -11.35 -1.76
N GLY A 205 16.30 -11.62 -0.62
CA GLY A 205 17.41 -10.82 -0.10
C GLY A 205 16.96 -9.41 0.32
N VAL A 206 15.81 -9.32 0.98
CA VAL A 206 15.27 -8.06 1.53
C VAL A 206 16.30 -7.38 2.40
N THR A 207 16.52 -6.09 2.17
CA THR A 207 17.48 -5.28 2.94
C THR A 207 16.80 -4.26 3.84
N HIS A 208 15.56 -3.87 3.52
CA HIS A 208 14.83 -2.82 4.23
C HIS A 208 13.34 -3.15 4.36
N PHE A 209 12.75 -2.78 5.48
CA PHE A 209 11.28 -2.69 5.61
C PHE A 209 10.89 -1.68 6.70
N GLY A 210 9.68 -1.14 6.58
CA GLY A 210 9.04 -0.37 7.63
C GLY A 210 8.03 -1.23 8.39
N GLY A 211 7.84 -1.02 9.69
CA GLY A 211 6.83 -1.73 10.44
C GLY A 211 6.50 -1.08 11.78
N ALA A 212 5.23 -1.15 12.20
CA ALA A 212 4.83 -0.76 13.54
C ALA A 212 5.38 -1.75 14.58
N PRO A 213 5.46 -1.39 15.88
CA PRO A 213 5.99 -2.26 16.93
C PRO A 213 5.39 -3.66 17.01
N ILE A 214 4.13 -3.82 16.59
CA ILE A 214 3.47 -5.13 16.53
C ILE A 214 4.18 -6.09 15.55
N VAL A 215 4.74 -5.57 14.46
CA VAL A 215 5.51 -6.36 13.50
C VAL A 215 6.82 -6.83 14.12
N LEU A 216 7.51 -5.93 14.85
CA LEU A 216 8.73 -6.29 15.57
C LEU A 216 8.47 -7.39 16.60
N ASN A 217 7.36 -7.29 17.33
CA ASN A 217 6.95 -8.33 18.28
C ASN A 217 6.66 -9.66 17.58
N ALA A 218 6.02 -9.66 16.40
CA ALA A 218 5.80 -10.88 15.63
C ALA A 218 7.13 -11.53 15.19
N ILE A 219 8.11 -10.72 14.74
CA ILE A 219 9.45 -11.19 14.36
C ILE A 219 10.17 -11.83 15.57
N VAL A 220 10.14 -11.16 16.74
CA VAL A 220 10.78 -11.66 17.97
C VAL A 220 10.15 -12.97 18.46
N ASN A 221 8.83 -13.08 18.37
CA ASN A 221 8.07 -14.24 18.82
C ASN A 221 7.89 -15.34 17.76
N ALA A 222 8.55 -15.19 16.60
CA ALA A 222 8.52 -16.22 15.56
C ALA A 222 9.03 -17.57 16.11
N THR A 223 8.36 -18.65 15.75
CA THR A 223 8.81 -20.01 16.07
C THR A 223 10.05 -20.40 15.28
N ASP A 224 10.80 -21.40 15.73
CA ASP A 224 11.97 -21.89 15.00
C ASP A 224 11.64 -22.36 13.58
N GLY A 225 10.44 -22.89 13.36
CA GLY A 225 9.96 -23.32 12.05
C GLY A 225 9.61 -22.16 11.10
N GLU A 226 9.36 -20.97 11.62
CA GLU A 226 9.07 -19.77 10.84
C GLU A 226 10.34 -18.97 10.51
N ARG A 227 11.34 -19.06 11.36
CA ARG A 227 12.62 -18.36 11.18
C ARG A 227 13.41 -18.92 10.03
N LYS A 228 14.12 -18.04 9.32
CA LYS A 228 15.13 -18.37 8.31
C LYS A 228 16.43 -17.67 8.66
N THR A 229 17.54 -18.28 8.28
CA THR A 229 18.88 -17.67 8.42
C THR A 229 19.14 -16.75 7.23
N PHE A 230 19.80 -15.65 7.49
CA PHE A 230 20.30 -14.70 6.50
C PHE A 230 21.67 -14.17 6.95
N ASN A 231 22.48 -13.70 6.01
CA ASN A 231 23.86 -13.28 6.25
C ASN A 231 24.14 -11.83 5.84
N HIS A 232 23.10 -11.03 5.69
CA HIS A 232 23.18 -9.62 5.33
C HIS A 232 22.43 -8.77 6.37
N LYS A 233 22.75 -7.47 6.40
CA LYS A 233 22.11 -6.52 7.31
C LYS A 233 20.70 -6.18 6.81
N ILE A 234 19.76 -6.09 7.74
CA ILE A 234 18.40 -5.68 7.48
C ILE A 234 18.11 -4.43 8.31
N GLU A 235 17.81 -3.36 7.60
CA GLU A 235 17.45 -2.08 8.20
C GLU A 235 15.94 -2.00 8.42
N VAL A 236 15.53 -1.64 9.64
CA VAL A 236 14.12 -1.54 10.00
C VAL A 236 13.75 -0.13 10.42
N PHE A 237 12.76 0.44 9.75
CA PHE A 237 12.17 1.71 10.13
C PHE A 237 10.88 1.46 10.93
N THR A 238 10.86 1.86 12.19
CA THR A 238 9.66 1.72 13.02
C THR A 238 9.04 3.08 13.35
N ALA A 239 7.72 3.15 13.23
CA ALA A 239 6.93 4.35 13.51
C ALA A 239 5.52 3.97 13.99
N GLY A 240 4.71 5.00 14.28
CA GLY A 240 3.34 4.85 14.79
C GLY A 240 3.25 4.82 16.30
N ALA A 241 4.19 4.17 16.98
CA ALA A 241 4.36 4.20 18.43
C ALA A 241 5.82 3.86 18.80
N PRO A 242 6.35 4.29 19.94
CA PRO A 242 7.65 3.87 20.39
C PRO A 242 7.63 2.36 20.75
N PRO A 243 8.54 1.55 20.21
CA PRO A 243 8.67 0.16 20.63
C PRO A 243 9.27 0.06 22.03
N ALA A 244 8.98 -1.02 22.76
CA ALA A 244 9.60 -1.29 24.04
C ALA A 244 11.11 -1.55 23.88
N ALA A 245 11.93 -1.05 24.79
CA ALA A 245 13.39 -1.25 24.73
C ALA A 245 13.79 -2.74 24.67
N ALA A 246 13.06 -3.61 25.38
CA ALA A 246 13.27 -5.05 25.31
C ALA A 246 13.00 -5.64 23.91
N THR A 247 12.00 -5.13 23.19
CA THR A 247 11.68 -5.55 21.81
C THR A 247 12.83 -5.12 20.87
N LEU A 248 13.32 -3.88 21.00
CA LEU A 248 14.45 -3.40 20.19
C LEU A 248 15.69 -4.27 20.41
N ALA A 249 16.10 -4.49 21.67
CA ALA A 249 17.25 -5.33 21.98
C ALA A 249 17.10 -6.78 21.47
N ALA A 250 15.87 -7.31 21.45
CA ALA A 250 15.60 -8.64 20.92
C ALA A 250 15.69 -8.68 19.39
N VAL A 251 15.19 -7.67 18.71
CA VAL A 251 15.25 -7.53 17.24
C VAL A 251 16.72 -7.39 16.78
N GLU A 252 17.52 -6.56 17.46
CA GLU A 252 18.95 -6.40 17.18
C GLU A 252 19.73 -7.72 17.31
N LYS A 253 19.45 -8.52 18.35
CA LYS A 253 20.04 -9.85 18.53
C LYS A 253 19.71 -10.84 17.42
N LEU A 254 18.61 -10.62 16.70
CA LEU A 254 18.19 -11.43 15.55
C LEU A 254 18.81 -10.94 14.21
N GLY A 255 19.65 -9.90 14.24
CA GLY A 255 20.36 -9.38 13.05
C GLY A 255 19.65 -8.25 12.32
N PHE A 256 18.59 -7.68 12.90
CA PHE A 256 17.95 -6.47 12.41
C PHE A 256 18.57 -5.22 13.05
N SER A 257 18.46 -4.06 12.38
CA SER A 257 19.02 -2.80 12.91
C SER A 257 18.16 -1.59 12.55
#